data_4e9e12eb4464504fcf72954b9e850016
#
_entry.id   4e9e12eb4464504fcf72954b9e850016
#
_cell.length_a   1.000
_cell.length_b   1.000
_cell.length_c   1.000
_cell.angle_alpha   90.00
_cell.angle_beta   90.00
_cell.angle_gamma   90.00
#
_symmetry.space_group_name_H-M   'P 1'
#
loop_
_entity.id
_entity.type
_entity.pdbx_description
1 polymer ?
#
loop_
_entity_poly.entity_id
_entity_poly.type
_entity_poly.pdbx_seq_one_letter_code
_entity_poly.pdbx_strand_id
1 'polypeptide(L)'
;MKDEIYKRIPNLLRKHRRIRGLNQRQVAVLLGLKNSTRVSRWENGECLPSALNVFRLSIIYRVLMDALFMDHIRALREDIREREKKLFPMQPGESNRGAKNSGS
;
A
#
# COMPACT_ATOMS: atom_id res chain seq x y z
N MET A 1 13.64 -12.64 12.15
CA MET A 1 12.50 -11.99 12.75
C MET A 1 11.69 -11.31 11.71
N LYS A 2 10.49 -10.98 12.11
CA LYS A 2 9.57 -10.32 11.19
C LYS A 2 10.15 -9.03 10.65
N ASP A 3 10.83 -8.27 11.48
CA ASP A 3 11.38 -7.00 11.06
C ASP A 3 12.37 -7.16 9.94
N GLU A 4 13.09 -8.27 9.94
CA GLU A 4 14.06 -8.51 8.90
C GLU A 4 13.39 -8.86 7.58
N ILE A 5 12.27 -9.54 7.66
CA ILE A 5 11.52 -9.89 6.46
C ILE A 5 11.01 -8.62 5.80
N TYR A 6 10.64 -7.64 6.61
CA TYR A 6 10.06 -6.40 6.11
C TYR A 6 11.00 -5.22 6.31
N LYS A 7 12.27 -5.43 5.99
CA LYS A 7 13.23 -4.34 6.09
C LYS A 7 12.77 -3.11 5.34
N ARG A 8 12.17 -3.32 4.21
CA ARG A 8 11.65 -2.24 3.39
C ARG A 8 10.22 -2.55 3.03
N ILE A 9 9.39 -1.54 3.13
CA ILE A 9 7.99 -1.68 2.75
C ILE A 9 7.91 -1.57 1.24
N PRO A 10 7.43 -2.61 0.54
CA PRO A 10 7.32 -2.54 -0.92
C PRO A 10 6.36 -1.46 -1.34
N ASN A 11 6.77 -0.65 -2.30
CA ASN A 11 5.89 0.39 -2.80
C ASN A 11 6.31 0.82 -4.21
N LEU A 12 5.42 1.49 -4.90
CA LEU A 12 5.65 2.01 -6.23
C LEU A 12 5.59 3.54 -6.26
N LEU A 13 5.84 4.17 -5.12
CA LEU A 13 5.75 5.63 -5.02
C LEU A 13 6.71 6.32 -5.98
N ARG A 14 7.96 5.85 -6.00
CA ARG A 14 8.95 6.46 -6.88
C ARG A 14 8.56 6.31 -8.35
N LYS A 15 8.08 5.12 -8.71
CA LYS A 15 7.67 4.86 -10.07
C LYS A 15 6.59 5.84 -10.52
N HIS A 16 5.55 5.96 -9.72
CA HIS A 16 4.43 6.84 -10.10
C HIS A 16 4.82 8.31 -10.05
N ARG A 17 5.71 8.67 -9.13
CA ARG A 17 6.23 10.03 -9.12
C ARG A 17 6.94 10.34 -10.44
N ARG A 18 7.77 9.42 -10.89
CA ARG A 18 8.53 9.62 -12.13
C ARG A 18 7.63 9.64 -13.36
N ILE A 19 6.61 8.81 -13.36
CA ILE A 19 5.63 8.82 -14.45
C ILE A 19 4.98 10.20 -14.56
N ARG A 20 4.71 10.83 -13.42
CA ARG A 20 4.15 12.17 -13.41
C ARG A 20 5.18 13.26 -13.70
N GLY A 21 6.44 12.90 -13.82
CA GLY A 21 7.49 13.89 -14.10
C GLY A 21 7.83 14.78 -12.92
N LEU A 22 7.56 14.33 -11.71
CA LEU A 22 7.80 15.13 -10.52
C LEU A 22 9.05 14.66 -9.78
N ASN A 23 9.75 15.60 -9.16
CA ASN A 23 10.82 15.21 -8.24
C ASN A 23 10.26 15.18 -6.80
N GLN A 24 11.08 14.69 -5.88
CA GLN A 24 10.64 14.55 -4.49
C GLN A 24 10.28 15.88 -3.85
N ARG A 25 11.02 16.91 -4.18
CA ARG A 25 10.76 18.24 -3.63
C ARG A 25 9.41 18.78 -4.07
N GLN A 26 9.10 18.59 -5.34
CA GLN A 26 7.81 19.03 -5.86
C GLN A 26 6.67 18.31 -5.18
N VAL A 27 6.82 17.01 -4.95
CA VAL A 27 5.79 16.25 -4.25
C VAL A 27 5.64 16.77 -2.82
N ALA A 28 6.76 17.05 -2.15
CA ALA A 28 6.71 17.61 -0.80
C ALA A 28 5.93 18.92 -0.78
N VAL A 29 6.18 19.78 -1.76
CA VAL A 29 5.45 21.04 -1.85
C VAL A 29 3.95 20.79 -2.00
N LEU A 30 3.58 19.87 -2.88
CA LEU A 30 2.17 19.55 -3.10
C LEU A 30 1.50 18.95 -1.86
N LEU A 31 2.29 18.30 -1.01
CA LEU A 31 1.78 17.72 0.23
C LEU A 31 1.78 18.71 1.38
N GLY A 32 2.35 19.89 1.18
CA GLY A 32 2.46 20.88 2.25
C GLY A 32 3.55 20.57 3.25
N LEU A 33 4.56 19.79 2.86
CA LEU A 33 5.68 19.46 3.73
C LEU A 33 6.81 20.46 3.57
N LYS A 34 7.60 20.62 4.63
CA LYS A 34 8.70 21.57 4.62
C LYS A 34 9.85 21.16 3.70
N ASN A 35 10.07 19.86 3.57
CA ASN A 35 11.15 19.35 2.75
C ASN A 35 10.79 17.95 2.26
N SER A 36 11.69 17.34 1.50
CA SER A 36 11.40 16.06 0.86
C SER A 36 11.81 14.84 1.69
N THR A 37 12.23 15.04 2.92
CA THR A 37 12.73 13.93 3.74
C THR A 37 11.71 12.81 3.87
N ARG A 38 10.47 13.16 4.18
CA ARG A 38 9.42 12.15 4.33
C ARG A 38 9.16 11.41 3.03
N VAL A 39 9.10 12.15 1.93
CA VAL A 39 8.86 11.53 0.63
C VAL A 39 9.95 10.50 0.35
N SER A 40 11.20 10.89 0.62
CA SER A 40 12.33 9.98 0.40
C SER A 40 12.22 8.73 1.26
N ARG A 41 11.86 8.89 2.53
CA ARG A 41 11.73 7.74 3.43
C ARG A 41 10.64 6.80 2.99
N TRP A 42 9.50 7.35 2.55
CA TRP A 42 8.41 6.52 2.06
C TRP A 42 8.86 5.74 0.83
N GLU A 43 9.52 6.40 -0.11
CA GLU A 43 9.97 5.75 -1.34
C GLU A 43 10.99 4.67 -1.05
N ASN A 44 11.83 4.89 -0.05
CA ASN A 44 12.82 3.89 0.34
C ASN A 44 12.22 2.77 1.19
N GLY A 45 10.94 2.86 1.51
CA GLY A 45 10.27 1.80 2.25
C GLY A 45 10.60 1.80 3.73
N GLU A 46 11.13 2.89 4.25
CA GLU A 46 11.49 2.97 5.66
C GLU A 46 10.29 3.12 6.56
N CYS A 47 9.26 3.77 6.08
CA CYS A 47 8.02 3.93 6.82
C CYS A 47 6.88 4.21 5.84
N LEU A 48 5.67 4.12 6.33
CA LEU A 48 4.47 4.40 5.54
C LEU A 48 4.04 5.85 5.74
N PRO A 49 3.49 6.48 4.70
CA PRO A 49 2.79 7.74 4.90
C PRO A 49 1.54 7.51 5.75
N SER A 50 1.07 8.56 6.38
CA SER A 50 -0.22 8.50 7.06
C SER A 50 -1.32 8.24 6.03
N ALA A 51 -2.47 7.78 6.51
CA ALA A 51 -3.61 7.57 5.62
C ALA A 51 -3.94 8.82 4.81
N LEU A 52 -3.91 9.97 5.47
CA LEU A 52 -4.20 11.22 4.79
C LEU A 52 -3.21 11.48 3.66
N ASN A 53 -1.94 11.24 3.91
CA ASN A 53 -0.94 11.46 2.89
C ASN A 53 -1.03 10.42 1.77
N VAL A 54 -1.47 9.21 2.07
CA VAL A 54 -1.72 8.23 1.00
C VAL A 54 -2.83 8.73 0.08
N PHE A 55 -3.90 9.28 0.66
CA PHE A 55 -4.98 9.86 -0.15
C PHE A 55 -4.44 10.98 -1.04
N ARG A 56 -3.63 11.86 -0.46
CA ARG A 56 -3.07 12.96 -1.21
C ARG A 56 -2.15 12.49 -2.33
N LEU A 57 -1.34 11.48 -2.05
CA LEU A 57 -0.44 10.92 -3.05
C LEU A 57 -1.21 10.29 -4.21
N SER A 58 -2.32 9.62 -3.91
CA SER A 58 -3.13 9.05 -4.97
C SER A 58 -3.67 10.12 -5.89
N ILE A 59 -4.03 11.27 -5.33
CA ILE A 59 -4.50 12.40 -6.11
C ILE A 59 -3.36 12.98 -6.95
N ILE A 60 -2.21 13.18 -6.33
CA ILE A 60 -1.05 13.76 -7.01
C ILE A 60 -0.59 12.87 -8.15
N TYR A 61 -0.52 11.57 -7.90
CA TYR A 61 -0.04 10.61 -8.89
C TYR A 61 -1.14 10.12 -9.83
N ARG A 62 -2.39 10.46 -9.54
CA ARG A 62 -3.54 10.11 -10.40
C ARG A 62 -3.68 8.60 -10.55
N VAL A 63 -3.55 7.89 -9.45
CA VAL A 63 -3.72 6.43 -9.41
C VAL A 63 -4.52 6.07 -8.17
N LEU A 64 -5.07 4.87 -8.18
CA LEU A 64 -5.73 4.36 -6.99
C LEU A 64 -4.69 4.09 -5.91
N MET A 65 -5.12 4.22 -4.66
CA MET A 65 -4.20 4.00 -3.54
C MET A 65 -3.58 2.62 -3.57
N ASP A 66 -4.35 1.62 -3.98
CA ASP A 66 -3.86 0.25 -4.06
C ASP A 66 -2.66 0.14 -5.01
N ALA A 67 -2.65 0.94 -6.06
CA ALA A 67 -1.57 0.87 -7.03
C ALA A 67 -0.24 1.30 -6.43
N LEU A 68 -0.28 2.16 -5.42
CA LEU A 68 0.95 2.66 -4.80
C LEU A 68 1.64 1.59 -3.94
N PHE A 69 0.88 0.63 -3.42
CA PHE A 69 1.39 -0.35 -2.48
C PHE A 69 0.93 -1.77 -2.82
N MET A 70 0.87 -2.10 -4.10
CA MET A 70 0.30 -3.39 -4.55
C MET A 70 0.90 -4.60 -3.85
N ASP A 71 2.22 -4.66 -3.80
CA ASP A 71 2.88 -5.83 -3.24
C ASP A 71 2.71 -5.90 -1.73
N HIS A 72 2.72 -4.74 -1.09
CA HIS A 72 2.51 -4.67 0.35
C HIS A 72 1.10 -5.13 0.70
N ILE A 73 0.12 -4.64 -0.06
CA ILE A 73 -1.28 -5.03 0.15
C ILE A 73 -1.46 -6.52 -0.08
N ARG A 74 -0.78 -7.06 -1.09
CA ARG A 74 -0.85 -8.50 -1.35
C ARG A 74 -0.34 -9.29 -0.16
N ALA A 75 0.78 -8.88 0.43
CA ALA A 75 1.33 -9.55 1.59
C ALA A 75 0.38 -9.45 2.79
N LEU A 76 -0.20 -8.28 3.01
CA LEU A 76 -1.15 -8.11 4.10
C LEU A 76 -2.41 -8.94 3.88
N ARG A 77 -2.85 -9.06 2.63
CA ARG A 77 -4.02 -9.88 2.31
C ARG A 77 -3.77 -11.33 2.66
N GLU A 78 -2.58 -11.83 2.38
CA GLU A 78 -2.24 -13.21 2.75
C GLU A 78 -2.26 -13.40 4.26
N ASP A 79 -1.71 -12.46 5.00
CA ASP A 79 -1.74 -12.52 6.46
C ASP A 79 -3.17 -12.58 6.99
N ILE A 80 -4.01 -11.70 6.49
CA ILE A 80 -5.41 -11.64 6.93
C ILE A 80 -6.11 -12.94 6.57
N ARG A 81 -5.87 -13.44 5.37
CA ARG A 81 -6.51 -14.68 4.92
C ARG A 81 -6.14 -15.85 5.82
N GLU A 82 -4.87 -15.93 6.23
CA GLU A 82 -4.45 -17.00 7.15
C GLU A 82 -5.14 -16.89 8.49
N ARG A 83 -5.30 -15.68 8.98
CA ARG A 83 -5.98 -15.47 10.25
C ARG A 83 -7.48 -15.79 10.13
N GLU A 84 -8.06 -15.46 9.00
CA GLU A 84 -9.47 -15.79 8.76
C GLU A 84 -9.71 -17.30 8.79
N LYS A 85 -8.77 -18.07 8.29
CA LYS A 85 -8.91 -19.52 8.32
C LYS A 85 -9.03 -20.05 9.74
N LYS A 86 -8.34 -19.40 10.67
CA LYS A 86 -8.39 -19.82 12.07
C LYS A 86 -9.68 -19.37 12.73
N LEU A 87 -10.16 -18.20 12.38
CA LEU A 87 -11.36 -17.62 12.97
C LEU A 87 -12.61 -18.30 12.42
N PHE A 88 -12.60 -18.60 11.14
CA PHE A 88 -13.73 -19.21 10.45
C PHE A 88 -13.26 -20.50 9.80
N PRO A 89 -13.21 -21.62 10.56
CA PRO A 89 -12.83 -22.90 9.94
C PRO A 89 -13.86 -23.24 8.87
N MET A 90 -13.47 -23.11 7.63
CA MET A 90 -14.40 -23.20 6.52
C MET A 90 -14.53 -24.58 5.98
N GLN A 91 -15.73 -24.94 5.58
CA GLN A 91 -15.91 -26.04 4.67
C GLN A 91 -15.49 -25.58 3.28
N PRO A 92 -14.93 -26.45 2.48
CA PRO A 92 -14.52 -26.02 1.13
C PRO A 92 -15.64 -25.41 0.32
N GLY A 93 -16.84 -25.96 0.44
CA GLY A 93 -17.97 -25.41 -0.30
C GLY A 93 -18.36 -24.04 0.16
N GLU A 94 -18.25 -23.79 1.44
CA GLU A 94 -18.60 -22.48 1.99
C GLU A 94 -17.64 -21.41 1.49
N SER A 95 -16.40 -21.78 1.39
CA SER A 95 -15.40 -20.83 0.91
C SER A 95 -15.76 -20.35 -0.48
N ASN A 96 -16.14 -21.28 -1.34
CA ASN A 96 -16.51 -20.93 -2.71
C ASN A 96 -17.76 -20.10 -2.76
N ARG A 97 -18.73 -20.47 -1.94
CA ARG A 97 -19.98 -19.72 -1.92
C ARG A 97 -19.75 -18.30 -1.42
N GLY A 98 -18.90 -18.17 -0.43
CA GLY A 98 -18.59 -16.84 0.06
C GLY A 98 -18.05 -15.94 -1.03
N ALA A 99 -17.18 -16.47 -1.84
CA ALA A 99 -16.65 -15.71 -2.95
C ALA A 99 -17.73 -15.32 -3.93
N LYS A 100 -18.62 -16.25 -4.25
CA LYS A 100 -19.72 -15.96 -5.16
C LYS A 100 -20.64 -14.90 -4.60
N ASN A 101 -20.97 -15.04 -3.33
CA ASN A 101 -21.89 -14.11 -2.71
C ASN A 101 -21.34 -12.71 -2.69
N SER A 102 -20.06 -12.58 -2.47
CA SER A 102 -19.47 -11.25 -2.48
C SER A 102 -19.50 -10.66 -3.88
N GLY A 103 -19.54 -11.51 -4.88
CA GLY A 103 -19.64 -11.03 -6.25
C GLY A 103 -21.05 -10.68 -6.68
N SER A 104 -22.03 -11.08 -5.92
CA SER A 104 -23.40 -10.85 -6.35
C SER A 104 -24.01 -9.58 -5.74
#